data_905c1813d2c962eddd72f25fb94dabea
#
_entry.id   905c1813d2c962eddd72f25fb94dabea
#
_cell.length_a   1.000
_cell.length_b   1.000
_cell.length_c   1.000
_cell.angle_alpha   90.00
_cell.angle_beta   90.00
_cell.angle_gamma   90.00
#
_symmetry.space_group_name_H-M   'P 1'
#
loop_
_entity.id
_entity.type
_entity.pdbx_description
1 polymer ?
#
loop_
_entity_poly.entity_id
_entity_poly.type
_entity_poly.pdbx_seq_one_letter_code
_entity_poly.pdbx_strand_id
1 'polypeptide(L)'
;VPDEFAYYKEDAGKMLLGAFEPVAKPWGMGGISEDFCFDQLPEDFDHFEPILEQAVNRLPLLATAGIHTFFNGPESFTPDDSYYLGEAPEIKGYWVAAGYNSIGIVSSGGAGFALAQWMNDGEPPFDLWDVDIRRAQPFQKNRHYLQSRVSETLGLLYADHFPYRQKATARGIRRSPIHEQLKAHGAVFGEMAGWERANWFADEGQTPEYQYSWKRQNWFDNQQREHLAVREAVGLFDMTSFGKIRVEGRDALPFLQNLCANDMDVEPGRIVYTQMLNSRGGIECDLTVTRLSDTAFLLIVPGATLQRDLAWLRRHLGDEFVVITDVTAGESVLCVMGPNARNLLQAISPNDFSNEAHPFGTAKEIEIGMGLARAHRVTYVGELGWELYVSSDQTAHVFEALVDAGADHGLKLCGLHTLDSCRIEKAFRHFGHDITDEDHVLEAGLGFAVKTKKGEFIGRDAV
;
A
#
# COMPACT_ATOMS: atom_id res chain seq x y z
N VAL A 1 -6.27 7.91 29.70
CA VAL A 1 -6.39 9.34 29.35
C VAL A 1 -5.55 9.60 28.11
N PRO A 2 -6.15 9.69 26.91
CA PRO A 2 -5.41 9.76 25.65
C PRO A 2 -4.43 10.92 25.56
N ASP A 3 -4.85 12.12 25.95
CA ASP A 3 -4.01 13.34 25.88
C ASP A 3 -2.79 13.31 26.80
N GLU A 4 -2.79 12.43 27.80
CA GLU A 4 -1.71 12.25 28.77
C GLU A 4 -0.93 10.96 28.52
N PHE A 5 -1.35 10.15 27.56
CA PHE A 5 -0.80 8.81 27.26
C PHE A 5 -0.76 7.89 28.49
N ALA A 6 -1.64 8.12 29.48
CA ALA A 6 -1.60 7.46 30.77
C ALA A 6 -2.89 6.70 31.09
N TYR A 7 -2.76 5.61 31.81
CA TYR A 7 -3.86 4.85 32.38
C TYR A 7 -3.67 4.66 33.88
N TYR A 8 -4.78 4.56 34.59
CA TYR A 8 -4.83 4.44 36.02
C TYR A 8 -5.74 3.28 36.41
N LYS A 9 -5.30 2.48 37.41
CA LYS A 9 -6.08 1.36 37.93
C LYS A 9 -5.87 1.27 39.45
N GLU A 10 -6.96 1.15 40.18
CA GLU A 10 -6.87 0.70 41.58
C GLU A 10 -6.54 -0.80 41.59
N ASP A 11 -5.59 -1.19 42.42
CA ASP A 11 -5.18 -2.58 42.56
C ASP A 11 -4.77 -2.88 44.01
N ALA A 12 -5.62 -3.59 44.74
CA ALA A 12 -5.40 -4.01 46.11
C ALA A 12 -4.99 -2.86 47.07
N GLY A 13 -5.70 -1.73 47.00
CA GLY A 13 -5.46 -0.55 47.81
C GLY A 13 -4.27 0.30 47.40
N LYS A 14 -3.71 0.05 46.21
CA LYS A 14 -2.65 0.83 45.59
C LYS A 14 -3.14 1.40 44.27
N MET A 15 -2.46 2.43 43.79
CA MET A 15 -2.69 2.98 42.42
C MET A 15 -1.63 2.42 41.48
N LEU A 16 -2.06 1.75 40.43
CA LEU A 16 -1.22 1.45 39.28
C LEU A 16 -1.33 2.63 38.33
N LEU A 17 -0.19 3.23 37.98
CA LEU A 17 -0.04 4.22 36.96
C LEU A 17 0.81 3.61 35.87
N GLY A 18 0.30 3.57 34.65
CA GLY A 18 1.04 3.15 33.47
C GLY A 18 0.91 4.17 32.34
N ALA A 19 1.79 4.08 31.37
CA ALA A 19 1.84 5.01 30.27
C ALA A 19 2.32 4.35 28.98
N PHE A 20 1.93 5.00 27.87
CA PHE A 20 2.41 4.72 26.53
C PHE A 20 3.00 6.00 25.98
N GLU A 21 4.29 6.14 26.08
CA GLU A 21 5.00 7.36 25.70
C GLU A 21 4.89 7.66 24.21
N PRO A 22 4.81 8.95 23.80
CA PRO A 22 4.71 9.33 22.38
C PRO A 22 5.98 9.03 21.58
N VAL A 23 7.13 8.89 22.24
CA VAL A 23 8.42 8.54 21.63
C VAL A 23 9.07 7.44 22.45
N ALA A 24 9.02 6.21 21.92
CA ALA A 24 9.58 5.04 22.59
C ALA A 24 11.11 4.99 22.46
N LYS A 25 11.78 4.35 23.43
CA LYS A 25 13.21 4.03 23.38
C LYS A 25 13.42 2.63 22.78
N PRO A 26 13.98 2.51 21.54
CA PRO A 26 14.29 1.19 20.98
C PRO A 26 15.30 0.44 21.88
N TRP A 27 14.98 -0.80 22.19
CA TRP A 27 15.83 -1.67 23.01
C TRP A 27 16.21 -2.95 22.26
N GLY A 28 17.30 -3.60 22.64
CA GLY A 28 17.72 -4.87 22.04
C GLY A 28 18.22 -4.79 20.60
N MET A 29 18.54 -3.59 20.08
CA MET A 29 18.97 -3.39 18.69
C MET A 29 20.28 -4.10 18.33
N GLY A 30 21.14 -4.37 19.34
CA GLY A 30 22.36 -5.18 19.21
C GLY A 30 22.16 -6.68 19.39
N GLY A 31 20.94 -7.09 19.70
CA GLY A 31 20.56 -8.44 20.12
C GLY A 31 20.12 -8.43 21.60
N ILE A 32 19.27 -9.38 21.94
CA ILE A 32 18.83 -9.63 23.32
C ILE A 32 19.79 -10.68 23.91
N SER A 33 20.28 -10.45 25.14
CA SER A 33 21.13 -11.44 25.84
C SER A 33 20.36 -12.75 26.02
N GLU A 34 21.04 -13.89 25.82
CA GLU A 34 20.45 -15.22 26.05
C GLU A 34 20.01 -15.42 27.50
N ASP A 35 20.61 -14.70 28.44
CA ASP A 35 20.28 -14.75 29.86
C ASP A 35 19.03 -13.90 30.21
N PHE A 36 18.55 -13.05 29.28
CA PHE A 36 17.36 -12.23 29.52
C PHE A 36 16.09 -13.07 29.36
N CYS A 37 15.60 -13.54 30.52
CA CYS A 37 14.43 -14.42 30.61
C CYS A 37 13.57 -14.03 31.78
N PHE A 38 12.28 -13.71 31.57
CA PHE A 38 11.34 -13.24 32.60
C PHE A 38 11.89 -12.09 33.46
N ASP A 39 12.67 -11.21 32.84
CA ASP A 39 13.41 -10.14 33.51
C ASP A 39 12.81 -8.76 33.15
N GLN A 40 13.28 -7.74 33.84
CA GLN A 40 12.88 -6.36 33.67
C GLN A 40 14.10 -5.52 33.24
N LEU A 41 13.85 -4.40 32.58
CA LEU A 41 14.86 -3.39 32.34
C LEU A 41 15.07 -2.55 33.61
N PRO A 42 16.23 -1.89 33.73
CA PRO A 42 16.45 -0.92 34.81
C PRO A 42 15.38 0.17 34.82
N GLU A 43 15.10 0.70 36.00
CA GLU A 43 14.20 1.83 36.17
C GLU A 43 14.69 3.04 35.40
N ASP A 44 13.77 3.68 34.63
CA ASP A 44 14.06 4.88 33.83
C ASP A 44 13.16 6.02 34.28
N PHE A 45 13.49 6.65 35.38
CA PHE A 45 12.73 7.75 35.96
C PHE A 45 12.73 8.97 35.09
N ASP A 46 13.85 9.31 34.44
CA ASP A 46 13.95 10.46 33.52
C ASP A 46 12.98 10.33 32.34
N HIS A 47 12.81 9.13 31.83
CA HIS A 47 11.86 8.84 30.74
C HIS A 47 10.40 8.91 31.22
N PHE A 48 10.13 8.53 32.46
CA PHE A 48 8.81 8.50 33.06
C PHE A 48 8.38 9.84 33.68
N GLU A 49 9.32 10.74 34.02
CA GLU A 49 9.06 12.00 34.71
C GLU A 49 7.97 12.87 34.06
N PRO A 50 7.95 13.09 32.73
CA PRO A 50 6.90 13.92 32.11
C PRO A 50 5.48 13.34 32.28
N ILE A 51 5.37 12.01 32.35
CA ILE A 51 4.10 11.32 32.57
C ILE A 51 3.69 11.44 34.02
N LEU A 52 4.65 11.28 34.95
CA LEU A 52 4.41 11.42 36.40
C LEU A 52 3.95 12.84 36.75
N GLU A 53 4.54 13.88 36.12
CA GLU A 53 4.11 15.26 36.34
C GLU A 53 2.64 15.47 35.90
N GLN A 54 2.23 14.96 34.75
CA GLN A 54 0.84 15.00 34.31
C GLN A 54 -0.08 14.22 35.26
N ALA A 55 0.38 13.04 35.71
CA ALA A 55 -0.36 12.22 36.66
C ALA A 55 -0.56 12.92 38.02
N VAL A 56 0.45 13.63 38.51
CA VAL A 56 0.36 14.44 39.75
C VAL A 56 -0.64 15.59 39.58
N ASN A 57 -0.66 16.26 38.43
CA ASN A 57 -1.67 17.29 38.12
C ASN A 57 -3.10 16.74 38.18
N ARG A 58 -3.31 15.52 37.71
CA ARG A 58 -4.62 14.84 37.76
C ARG A 58 -4.97 14.29 39.12
N LEU A 59 -4.02 13.66 39.79
CA LEU A 59 -4.15 13.06 41.09
C LEU A 59 -3.07 13.60 42.02
N PRO A 60 -3.30 14.77 42.68
CA PRO A 60 -2.27 15.42 43.52
C PRO A 60 -1.71 14.54 44.65
N LEU A 61 -2.44 13.50 45.07
CA LEU A 61 -1.96 12.54 46.06
C LEU A 61 -0.67 11.81 45.61
N LEU A 62 -0.45 11.66 44.30
CA LEU A 62 0.74 11.02 43.76
C LEU A 62 2.03 11.79 44.10
N ALA A 63 1.94 13.10 44.31
CA ALA A 63 3.11 13.91 44.69
C ALA A 63 3.74 13.49 46.04
N THR A 64 2.96 12.82 46.90
CA THR A 64 3.41 12.40 48.27
C THR A 64 3.36 10.89 48.43
N ALA A 65 2.82 10.16 47.44
CA ALA A 65 2.77 8.70 47.49
C ALA A 65 4.16 8.08 47.27
N GLY A 66 4.50 7.06 48.02
CA GLY A 66 5.70 6.28 47.77
C GLY A 66 5.48 5.32 46.56
N ILE A 67 6.52 5.07 45.80
CA ILE A 67 6.53 4.06 44.74
C ILE A 67 6.84 2.72 45.41
N HIS A 68 5.92 1.77 45.27
CA HIS A 68 6.13 0.42 45.81
C HIS A 68 6.89 -0.46 44.81
N THR A 69 6.56 -0.35 43.52
CA THR A 69 7.19 -1.12 42.45
C THR A 69 7.22 -0.27 41.19
N PHE A 70 8.36 -0.26 40.52
CA PHE A 70 8.55 0.36 39.23
C PHE A 70 8.78 -0.74 38.19
N PHE A 71 7.92 -0.85 37.20
CA PHE A 71 8.08 -1.80 36.14
C PHE A 71 8.61 -1.09 34.87
N ASN A 72 9.67 -1.62 34.30
CA ASN A 72 10.17 -1.21 32.99
C ASN A 72 10.51 -2.47 32.20
N GLY A 73 9.74 -2.80 31.18
CA GLY A 73 9.87 -4.03 30.42
C GLY A 73 9.87 -3.76 28.90
N PRO A 74 10.60 -4.59 28.13
CA PRO A 74 10.58 -4.49 26.69
C PRO A 74 9.29 -5.09 26.13
N GLU A 75 8.75 -4.43 25.12
CA GLU A 75 7.62 -4.92 24.33
C GLU A 75 7.98 -5.06 22.86
N SER A 76 7.21 -5.87 22.12
CA SER A 76 7.42 -6.16 20.72
C SER A 76 6.53 -5.27 19.83
N PHE A 77 7.15 -4.37 19.07
CA PHE A 77 6.46 -3.47 18.13
C PHE A 77 6.82 -3.76 16.69
N THR A 78 5.82 -3.67 15.82
CA THR A 78 5.95 -3.75 14.37
C THR A 78 6.09 -2.35 13.76
N PRO A 79 6.58 -2.22 12.52
CA PRO A 79 6.74 -0.92 11.89
C PRO A 79 5.44 -0.18 11.56
N ASP A 80 4.30 -0.89 11.52
CA ASP A 80 3.00 -0.38 11.10
C ASP A 80 1.94 -0.36 12.20
N ASP A 81 2.32 -0.77 13.41
CA ASP A 81 1.44 -0.85 14.58
C ASP A 81 0.35 -1.95 14.49
N SER A 82 0.49 -2.88 13.56
CA SER A 82 -0.35 -4.08 13.43
C SER A 82 0.49 -5.33 13.67
N TYR A 83 0.00 -6.29 14.46
CA TYR A 83 0.75 -7.53 14.72
C TYR A 83 0.85 -8.41 13.47
N TYR A 84 1.75 -9.39 13.46
CA TYR A 84 1.89 -10.35 12.37
C TYR A 84 1.17 -11.64 12.69
N LEU A 85 0.26 -12.04 11.79
CA LEU A 85 -0.50 -13.27 11.87
C LEU A 85 -0.50 -13.98 10.51
N GLY A 86 -0.33 -15.31 10.51
CA GLY A 86 -0.46 -16.11 9.29
C GLY A 86 0.77 -16.93 8.93
N GLU A 87 0.70 -17.58 7.77
CA GLU A 87 1.81 -18.38 7.22
C GLU A 87 2.86 -17.46 6.60
N ALA A 88 4.12 -17.64 7.00
CA ALA A 88 5.23 -16.89 6.41
C ALA A 88 5.38 -17.23 4.92
N PRO A 89 5.42 -16.23 4.02
CA PRO A 89 5.42 -16.49 2.57
C PRO A 89 6.69 -17.20 2.07
N GLU A 90 7.78 -17.16 2.83
CA GLU A 90 9.07 -17.78 2.48
C GLU A 90 9.19 -19.25 2.89
N ILE A 91 8.40 -19.70 3.87
CA ILE A 91 8.55 -21.02 4.46
C ILE A 91 7.20 -21.68 4.67
N LYS A 92 6.85 -22.62 3.81
CA LYS A 92 5.59 -23.37 3.91
C LYS A 92 5.50 -24.12 5.26
N GLY A 93 4.35 -23.97 5.93
CA GLY A 93 4.08 -24.59 7.22
C GLY A 93 4.69 -23.85 8.42
N TYR A 94 5.35 -22.71 8.21
CA TYR A 94 5.83 -21.85 9.28
C TYR A 94 4.82 -20.74 9.59
N TRP A 95 4.18 -20.85 10.73
CA TRP A 95 3.10 -19.95 11.14
C TRP A 95 3.58 -18.96 12.18
N VAL A 96 3.14 -17.71 12.06
CA VAL A 96 3.56 -16.58 12.89
C VAL A 96 2.37 -15.97 13.59
N ALA A 97 2.54 -15.67 14.89
CA ALA A 97 1.66 -14.85 15.70
C ALA A 97 2.57 -14.02 16.62
N ALA A 98 2.93 -12.80 16.23
CA ALA A 98 3.97 -12.02 16.90
C ALA A 98 3.82 -10.51 16.69
N GLY A 99 4.55 -9.73 17.51
CA GLY A 99 4.58 -8.28 17.38
C GLY A 99 3.28 -7.61 17.80
N TYR A 100 2.72 -7.98 18.94
CA TYR A 100 1.36 -7.58 19.33
C TYR A 100 1.21 -6.12 19.81
N ASN A 101 2.26 -5.32 19.76
CA ASN A 101 2.16 -3.87 20.01
C ASN A 101 1.37 -3.53 21.28
N SER A 102 1.70 -4.17 22.41
CA SER A 102 1.04 -4.00 23.73
C SER A 102 -0.42 -4.49 23.84
N ILE A 103 -1.03 -4.99 22.74
CA ILE A 103 -2.43 -5.48 22.75
C ILE A 103 -2.53 -7.02 22.74
N GLY A 104 -1.45 -7.75 23.05
CA GLY A 104 -1.40 -9.21 22.95
C GLY A 104 -2.42 -9.94 23.81
N ILE A 105 -2.67 -9.48 25.04
CA ILE A 105 -3.64 -10.13 25.93
C ILE A 105 -5.06 -10.05 25.35
N VAL A 106 -5.48 -8.88 24.90
CA VAL A 106 -6.82 -8.67 24.35
C VAL A 106 -7.00 -9.35 22.99
N SER A 107 -5.93 -9.44 22.19
CA SER A 107 -5.98 -10.01 20.82
C SER A 107 -5.77 -11.52 20.77
N SER A 108 -5.20 -12.15 21.82
CA SER A 108 -4.74 -13.54 21.79
C SER A 108 -5.82 -14.56 21.45
N GLY A 109 -7.03 -14.40 22.01
CA GLY A 109 -8.15 -15.30 21.77
C GLY A 109 -8.60 -15.29 20.30
N GLY A 110 -8.81 -14.09 19.73
CA GLY A 110 -9.21 -13.91 18.33
C GLY A 110 -8.13 -14.35 17.36
N ALA A 111 -6.89 -13.96 17.61
CA ALA A 111 -5.75 -14.35 16.79
C ALA A 111 -5.54 -15.87 16.77
N GLY A 112 -5.61 -16.53 17.94
CA GLY A 112 -5.51 -17.99 18.04
C GLY A 112 -6.64 -18.70 17.31
N PHE A 113 -7.88 -18.21 17.43
CA PHE A 113 -9.04 -18.76 16.73
C PHE A 113 -8.87 -18.64 15.20
N ALA A 114 -8.58 -17.45 14.70
CA ALA A 114 -8.40 -17.20 13.28
C ALA A 114 -7.25 -18.02 12.68
N LEU A 115 -6.11 -18.07 13.39
CA LEU A 115 -4.94 -18.81 12.94
C LEU A 115 -5.20 -20.33 12.90
N ALA A 116 -5.92 -20.89 13.88
CA ALA A 116 -6.26 -22.30 13.91
C ALA A 116 -7.18 -22.69 12.75
N GLN A 117 -8.17 -21.86 12.41
CA GLN A 117 -9.01 -22.07 11.23
C GLN A 117 -8.19 -21.96 9.95
N TRP A 118 -7.38 -20.93 9.79
CA TRP A 118 -6.52 -20.77 8.63
C TRP A 118 -5.59 -21.96 8.41
N MET A 119 -4.97 -22.47 9.48
CA MET A 119 -4.11 -23.67 9.41
C MET A 119 -4.88 -24.91 8.96
N ASN A 120 -6.15 -25.05 9.37
CA ASN A 120 -6.99 -26.21 9.00
C ASN A 120 -7.53 -26.09 7.58
N ASP A 121 -8.00 -24.92 7.19
CA ASP A 121 -8.74 -24.69 5.93
C ASP A 121 -7.81 -24.26 4.79
N GLY A 122 -6.58 -23.84 5.11
CA GLY A 122 -5.60 -23.36 4.15
C GLY A 122 -5.80 -21.91 3.70
N GLU A 123 -6.88 -21.27 4.11
CA GLU A 123 -7.24 -19.89 3.79
C GLU A 123 -7.69 -19.14 5.06
N PRO A 124 -7.51 -17.81 5.18
CA PRO A 124 -8.01 -17.05 6.32
C PRO A 124 -9.54 -17.13 6.40
N PRO A 125 -10.13 -17.23 7.61
CA PRO A 125 -11.58 -17.38 7.78
C PRO A 125 -12.38 -16.12 7.43
N PHE A 126 -11.75 -14.95 7.51
CA PHE A 126 -12.28 -13.61 7.21
C PHE A 126 -11.11 -12.68 6.86
N ASP A 127 -11.39 -11.41 6.53
CA ASP A 127 -10.36 -10.44 6.19
C ASP A 127 -9.40 -10.22 7.37
N LEU A 128 -8.14 -10.59 7.17
CA LEU A 128 -7.03 -10.42 8.10
C LEU A 128 -5.94 -9.50 7.53
N TRP A 129 -6.24 -8.73 6.46
CA TRP A 129 -5.24 -7.94 5.75
C TRP A 129 -4.41 -7.04 6.68
N ASP A 130 -5.04 -6.37 7.64
CA ASP A 130 -4.36 -5.45 8.56
C ASP A 130 -3.32 -6.14 9.46
N VAL A 131 -3.44 -7.45 9.66
CA VAL A 131 -2.54 -8.24 10.51
C VAL A 131 -1.83 -9.36 9.76
N ASP A 132 -2.15 -9.58 8.48
CA ASP A 132 -1.54 -10.62 7.65
C ASP A 132 -0.04 -10.38 7.48
N ILE A 133 0.79 -11.39 7.82
CA ILE A 133 2.25 -11.29 7.67
C ILE A 133 2.69 -11.02 6.23
N ARG A 134 1.88 -11.40 5.23
CA ARG A 134 2.16 -11.16 3.80
C ARG A 134 2.18 -9.68 3.42
N ARG A 135 1.71 -8.75 4.30
CA ARG A 135 1.86 -7.30 4.10
C ARG A 135 3.27 -6.78 4.35
N ALA A 136 4.10 -7.57 5.06
CA ALA A 136 5.45 -7.17 5.42
C ALA A 136 6.33 -7.00 4.17
N GLN A 137 7.10 -5.90 4.17
CA GLN A 137 7.98 -5.58 3.05
C GLN A 137 9.42 -6.01 3.33
N PRO A 138 10.18 -6.52 2.34
CA PRO A 138 11.54 -7.02 2.55
C PRO A 138 12.51 -6.01 3.16
N PHE A 139 12.35 -4.71 2.92
CA PHE A 139 13.21 -3.67 3.47
C PHE A 139 12.98 -3.43 4.97
N GLN A 140 11.81 -3.80 5.52
CA GLN A 140 11.44 -3.56 6.91
C GLN A 140 12.32 -4.33 7.92
N LYS A 141 13.07 -5.34 7.48
CA LYS A 141 14.08 -6.03 8.31
C LYS A 141 15.35 -5.19 8.56
N ASN A 142 15.51 -4.04 7.93
CA ASN A 142 16.66 -3.16 8.13
C ASN A 142 16.65 -2.59 9.56
N ARG A 143 17.75 -2.75 10.30
CA ARG A 143 17.85 -2.35 11.71
C ARG A 143 17.68 -0.85 11.93
N HIS A 144 18.25 -0.01 11.06
CA HIS A 144 18.11 1.46 11.16
C HIS A 144 16.67 1.89 10.89
N TYR A 145 16.02 1.24 9.89
CA TYR A 145 14.60 1.46 9.63
C TYR A 145 13.75 1.12 10.85
N LEU A 146 13.94 -0.07 11.44
CA LEU A 146 13.20 -0.52 12.62
C LEU A 146 13.44 0.41 13.81
N GLN A 147 14.70 0.75 14.10
CA GLN A 147 15.04 1.65 15.19
C GLN A 147 14.37 3.03 15.05
N SER A 148 14.34 3.59 13.86
CA SER A 148 13.69 4.87 13.60
C SER A 148 12.16 4.76 13.68
N ARG A 149 11.58 3.73 13.08
CA ARG A 149 10.13 3.59 12.95
C ARG A 149 9.46 3.19 14.28
N VAL A 150 10.02 2.26 15.03
CA VAL A 150 9.42 1.79 16.27
C VAL A 150 9.43 2.85 17.38
N SER A 151 10.29 3.84 17.31
CA SER A 151 10.27 4.98 18.26
C SER A 151 8.98 5.81 18.12
N GLU A 152 8.34 5.84 16.95
CA GLU A 152 7.08 6.53 16.69
C GLU A 152 5.86 5.63 16.91
N THR A 153 6.00 4.32 16.66
CA THR A 153 4.86 3.40 16.56
C THR A 153 4.06 3.32 17.86
N LEU A 154 4.72 3.19 19.01
CA LEU A 154 4.03 3.14 20.29
C LEU A 154 3.18 4.39 20.54
N GLY A 155 3.71 5.56 20.26
CA GLY A 155 2.96 6.82 20.41
C GLY A 155 1.75 6.91 19.48
N LEU A 156 1.82 6.30 18.31
CA LEU A 156 0.71 6.29 17.35
C LEU A 156 -0.46 5.42 17.82
N LEU A 157 -0.23 4.37 18.60
CA LEU A 157 -1.28 3.49 19.08
C LEU A 157 -2.39 4.23 19.86
N TYR A 158 -2.02 5.27 20.60
CA TYR A 158 -2.93 6.06 21.43
C TYR A 158 -3.09 7.51 21.01
N ALA A 159 -2.49 7.89 19.89
CA ALA A 159 -2.59 9.25 19.36
C ALA A 159 -3.92 9.51 18.66
N ASP A 160 -4.23 10.78 18.37
CA ASP A 160 -5.32 11.14 17.48
C ASP A 160 -5.07 10.59 16.07
N HIS A 161 -5.97 9.74 15.59
CA HIS A 161 -5.93 9.18 14.25
C HIS A 161 -6.64 10.10 13.25
N PHE A 162 -6.05 11.26 12.99
CA PHE A 162 -6.56 12.15 11.96
C PHE A 162 -6.62 11.46 10.59
N PRO A 163 -7.64 11.74 9.78
CA PRO A 163 -7.73 11.22 8.41
C PRO A 163 -6.45 11.54 7.64
N TYR A 164 -5.94 10.54 6.91
CA TYR A 164 -4.74 10.62 6.08
C TYR A 164 -3.42 10.89 6.84
N ARG A 165 -3.41 10.73 8.16
CA ARG A 165 -2.20 10.93 8.96
C ARG A 165 -1.05 10.07 8.43
N GLN A 166 0.10 10.70 8.23
CA GLN A 166 1.31 10.06 7.76
C GLN A 166 2.29 9.81 8.91
N LYS A 167 3.04 8.72 8.83
CA LYS A 167 4.17 8.48 9.73
C LYS A 167 5.30 9.46 9.39
N ALA A 168 5.97 9.99 10.42
CA ALA A 168 7.01 11.00 10.27
C ALA A 168 8.41 10.39 10.15
N THR A 169 8.65 9.24 10.81
CA THR A 169 9.96 8.58 10.86
C THR A 169 10.19 7.62 9.67
N ALA A 170 11.44 7.26 9.44
CA ALA A 170 11.86 6.27 8.43
C ALA A 170 11.24 6.52 7.03
N ARG A 171 11.21 7.79 6.62
CA ARG A 171 10.69 8.24 5.32
C ARG A 171 11.74 8.12 4.22
N GLY A 172 11.28 8.13 2.98
CA GLY A 172 12.16 8.20 1.80
C GLY A 172 12.89 6.91 1.44
N ILE A 173 12.41 5.74 1.91
CA ILE A 173 13.06 4.44 1.64
C ILE A 173 12.93 4.04 0.18
N ARG A 174 11.76 4.22 -0.42
CA ARG A 174 11.50 3.94 -1.83
C ARG A 174 10.97 5.20 -2.50
N ARG A 175 11.61 5.60 -3.58
CA ARG A 175 11.27 6.82 -4.32
C ARG A 175 11.17 6.52 -5.80
N SER A 176 10.26 7.20 -6.50
CA SER A 176 10.29 7.18 -7.95
C SER A 176 11.49 7.98 -8.49
N PRO A 177 11.95 7.72 -9.73
CA PRO A 177 13.05 8.47 -10.33
C PRO A 177 12.80 9.98 -10.41
N ILE A 178 11.53 10.40 -10.42
CA ILE A 178 11.12 11.81 -10.51
C ILE A 178 10.72 12.43 -9.16
N HIS A 179 11.04 11.77 -8.05
CA HIS A 179 10.65 12.22 -6.71
C HIS A 179 11.08 13.68 -6.42
N GLU A 180 12.32 14.04 -6.74
CA GLU A 180 12.83 15.40 -6.48
C GLU A 180 12.19 16.43 -7.44
N GLN A 181 11.87 16.04 -8.67
CA GLN A 181 11.12 16.90 -9.61
C GLN A 181 9.68 17.14 -9.11
N LEU A 182 8.98 16.10 -8.67
CA LEU A 182 7.65 16.26 -8.07
C LEU A 182 7.71 17.17 -6.83
N LYS A 183 8.72 16.99 -5.98
CA LYS A 183 8.95 17.86 -4.82
C LYS A 183 9.15 19.31 -5.21
N ALA A 184 9.92 19.58 -6.27
CA ALA A 184 10.13 20.93 -6.79
C ALA A 184 8.84 21.59 -7.30
N HIS A 185 7.86 20.76 -7.75
CA HIS A 185 6.52 21.20 -8.14
C HIS A 185 5.51 21.27 -6.98
N GLY A 186 5.97 21.18 -5.73
CA GLY A 186 5.11 21.31 -4.56
C GLY A 186 4.41 20.03 -4.11
N ALA A 187 4.87 18.84 -4.54
CA ALA A 187 4.30 17.57 -4.10
C ALA A 187 4.38 17.40 -2.59
N VAL A 188 3.27 17.02 -1.98
CA VAL A 188 3.18 16.57 -0.58
C VAL A 188 3.03 15.06 -0.56
N PHE A 189 4.01 14.40 0.05
CA PHE A 189 4.13 12.95 -0.02
C PHE A 189 3.47 12.25 1.16
N GLY A 190 2.85 11.09 0.85
CA GLY A 190 2.48 10.07 1.81
C GLY A 190 3.28 8.79 1.57
N GLU A 191 3.39 7.95 2.60
CA GLU A 191 4.10 6.67 2.51
C GLU A 191 3.11 5.50 2.40
N MET A 192 3.36 4.59 1.47
CA MET A 192 2.69 3.29 1.40
C MET A 192 3.69 2.21 0.98
N ALA A 193 3.82 1.15 1.78
CA ALA A 193 4.77 0.05 1.53
C ALA A 193 6.21 0.55 1.28
N GLY A 194 6.60 1.63 1.99
CA GLY A 194 7.88 2.31 1.87
C GLY A 194 7.99 3.30 0.70
N TRP A 195 7.04 3.33 -0.22
CA TRP A 195 7.03 4.28 -1.32
C TRP A 195 6.57 5.66 -0.89
N GLU A 196 7.35 6.69 -1.23
CA GLU A 196 6.91 8.07 -1.22
C GLU A 196 6.04 8.35 -2.44
N ARG A 197 4.78 8.68 -2.22
CA ARG A 197 3.80 8.95 -3.28
C ARG A 197 3.26 10.36 -3.12
N ALA A 198 3.22 11.13 -4.22
CA ALA A 198 2.57 12.43 -4.21
C ALA A 198 1.07 12.25 -3.93
N ASN A 199 0.60 12.76 -2.79
CA ASN A 199 -0.82 12.68 -2.43
C ASN A 199 -1.61 13.90 -2.91
N TRP A 200 -0.98 15.06 -2.95
CA TRP A 200 -1.52 16.32 -3.48
C TRP A 200 -0.38 17.28 -3.79
N PHE A 201 -0.67 18.40 -4.49
CA PHE A 201 0.31 19.42 -4.84
C PHE A 201 -0.06 20.77 -4.25
N ALA A 202 0.89 21.39 -3.52
CA ALA A 202 0.75 22.72 -2.97
C ALA A 202 0.84 23.78 -4.07
N ASP A 203 0.03 24.83 -3.94
CA ASP A 203 0.12 26.00 -4.82
C ASP A 203 1.36 26.86 -4.49
N GLU A 204 1.71 27.76 -5.40
CA GLU A 204 2.77 28.75 -5.16
C GLU A 204 2.45 29.57 -3.90
N GLY A 205 3.42 29.64 -3.00
CA GLY A 205 3.28 30.33 -1.71
C GLY A 205 2.59 29.52 -0.60
N GLN A 206 2.07 28.34 -0.89
CA GLN A 206 1.53 27.43 0.12
C GLN A 206 2.64 26.50 0.64
N THR A 207 2.73 26.31 1.96
CA THR A 207 3.67 25.35 2.55
C THR A 207 3.24 23.92 2.18
N PRO A 208 4.13 23.11 1.57
CA PRO A 208 3.81 21.76 1.12
C PRO A 208 3.85 20.77 2.29
N GLU A 209 2.88 20.83 3.17
CA GLU A 209 2.76 19.98 4.36
C GLU A 209 1.32 19.65 4.70
N TYR A 210 1.11 18.54 5.42
CA TYR A 210 -0.17 18.19 5.98
C TYR A 210 -0.46 19.03 7.23
N GLN A 211 -1.64 19.66 7.26
CA GLN A 211 -2.23 20.24 8.46
C GLN A 211 -3.50 19.44 8.78
N TYR A 212 -3.36 18.49 9.71
CA TYR A 212 -4.43 17.54 10.01
C TYR A 212 -5.61 18.20 10.71
N SER A 213 -6.82 17.81 10.35
CA SER A 213 -8.06 18.35 10.91
C SER A 213 -9.17 17.29 10.86
N TRP A 214 -10.05 17.31 11.86
CA TRP A 214 -11.33 16.59 11.83
C TRP A 214 -12.38 17.30 10.96
N LYS A 215 -12.07 18.48 10.45
CA LYS A 215 -12.88 19.28 9.55
C LYS A 215 -12.33 19.20 8.11
N ARG A 216 -12.55 20.26 7.32
CA ARG A 216 -11.99 20.37 5.97
C ARG A 216 -10.47 20.40 6.03
N GLN A 217 -9.86 19.57 5.24
CA GLN A 217 -8.41 19.42 5.17
C GLN A 217 -7.76 20.59 4.43
N ASN A 218 -6.50 20.92 4.75
CA ASN A 218 -5.80 22.04 4.13
C ASN A 218 -5.49 21.85 2.63
N TRP A 219 -5.56 20.63 2.13
CA TRP A 219 -5.34 20.28 0.72
C TRP A 219 -6.63 20.16 -0.10
N PHE A 220 -7.81 20.39 0.50
CA PHE A 220 -9.09 20.17 -0.18
C PHE A 220 -9.23 21.01 -1.47
N ASP A 221 -8.84 22.28 -1.43
CA ASP A 221 -8.96 23.17 -2.58
C ASP A 221 -7.93 22.83 -3.67
N ASN A 222 -6.76 22.28 -3.29
CA ASN A 222 -5.76 21.76 -4.21
C ASN A 222 -6.29 20.52 -4.94
N GLN A 223 -6.81 19.55 -4.18
CA GLN A 223 -7.44 18.34 -4.73
C GLN A 223 -8.61 18.68 -5.66
N GLN A 224 -9.43 19.68 -5.33
CA GLN A 224 -10.52 20.13 -6.19
C GLN A 224 -10.01 20.63 -7.56
N ARG A 225 -8.95 21.45 -7.57
CA ARG A 225 -8.35 21.95 -8.82
C ARG A 225 -7.72 20.84 -9.66
N GLU A 226 -7.03 19.90 -9.01
CA GLU A 226 -6.49 18.72 -9.66
C GLU A 226 -7.63 17.88 -10.26
N HIS A 227 -8.69 17.62 -9.50
CA HIS A 227 -9.85 16.84 -9.94
C HIS A 227 -10.52 17.47 -11.16
N LEU A 228 -10.75 18.78 -11.13
CA LEU A 228 -11.32 19.52 -12.28
C LEU A 228 -10.41 19.43 -13.51
N ALA A 229 -9.09 19.51 -13.35
CA ALA A 229 -8.16 19.35 -14.44
C ALA A 229 -8.26 17.97 -15.09
N VAL A 230 -8.41 16.91 -14.31
CA VAL A 230 -8.64 15.54 -14.81
C VAL A 230 -9.95 15.45 -15.60
N ARG A 231 -11.01 16.13 -15.15
CA ARG A 231 -12.34 16.10 -15.81
C ARG A 231 -12.42 16.98 -17.06
N GLU A 232 -11.74 18.11 -17.07
CA GLU A 232 -11.92 19.17 -18.08
C GLU A 232 -10.71 19.31 -19.02
N ALA A 233 -9.53 18.86 -18.59
CA ALA A 233 -8.28 19.01 -19.34
C ALA A 233 -7.43 17.73 -19.31
N VAL A 234 -6.35 17.69 -18.53
CA VAL A 234 -5.50 16.51 -18.34
C VAL A 234 -4.76 16.52 -17.00
N GLY A 235 -4.79 15.40 -16.28
CA GLY A 235 -3.98 15.14 -15.10
C GLY A 235 -2.80 14.22 -15.39
N LEU A 236 -1.67 14.47 -14.75
CA LEU A 236 -0.49 13.60 -14.76
C LEU A 236 -0.25 13.07 -13.33
N PHE A 237 -0.27 11.74 -13.18
CA PHE A 237 -0.04 11.06 -11.90
C PHE A 237 1.24 10.22 -11.97
N ASP A 238 2.03 10.25 -10.90
CA ASP A 238 3.10 9.29 -10.68
C ASP A 238 2.56 8.05 -9.95
N MET A 239 2.36 6.97 -10.70
CA MET A 239 1.89 5.68 -10.21
C MET A 239 3.01 4.63 -10.19
N THR A 240 4.27 5.07 -10.13
CA THR A 240 5.47 4.20 -10.10
C THR A 240 5.44 3.18 -8.97
N SER A 241 4.69 3.45 -7.89
CA SER A 241 4.50 2.54 -6.76
C SER A 241 3.62 1.31 -7.07
N PHE A 242 2.94 1.23 -8.22
CA PHE A 242 2.24 0.01 -8.62
C PHE A 242 3.19 -1.18 -8.62
N GLY A 243 2.72 -2.32 -8.07
CA GLY A 243 3.42 -3.59 -8.21
C GLY A 243 3.40 -4.06 -9.66
N LYS A 244 4.56 -4.42 -10.18
CA LYS A 244 4.75 -4.94 -11.53
C LYS A 244 5.38 -6.31 -11.45
N ILE A 245 4.63 -7.34 -11.86
CA ILE A 245 5.07 -8.74 -11.78
C ILE A 245 5.12 -9.31 -13.20
N ARG A 246 6.29 -9.82 -13.60
CA ARG A 246 6.41 -10.60 -14.84
C ARG A 246 6.21 -12.08 -14.53
N VAL A 247 5.36 -12.71 -15.34
CA VAL A 247 5.10 -14.15 -15.32
C VAL A 247 5.48 -14.69 -16.70
N GLU A 248 6.55 -15.50 -16.76
CA GLU A 248 7.17 -15.90 -18.01
C GLU A 248 7.46 -17.39 -18.01
N GLY A 249 7.28 -18.04 -19.13
CA GLY A 249 7.58 -19.46 -19.31
C GLY A 249 6.59 -20.13 -20.27
N ARG A 250 6.93 -21.32 -20.74
CA ARG A 250 6.06 -22.07 -21.66
C ARG A 250 4.69 -22.40 -21.06
N ASP A 251 4.62 -22.49 -19.73
CA ASP A 251 3.39 -22.84 -19.00
C ASP A 251 2.73 -21.61 -18.35
N ALA A 252 3.18 -20.36 -18.68
CA ALA A 252 2.66 -19.13 -18.09
C ALA A 252 1.16 -18.91 -18.40
N LEU A 253 0.71 -19.21 -19.63
CA LEU A 253 -0.70 -19.08 -19.99
C LEU A 253 -1.59 -20.05 -19.20
N PRO A 254 -1.38 -21.38 -19.20
CA PRO A 254 -2.22 -22.29 -18.41
C PRO A 254 -2.14 -22.00 -16.90
N PHE A 255 -1.00 -21.58 -16.37
CA PHE A 255 -0.86 -21.14 -14.99
C PHE A 255 -1.77 -19.96 -14.66
N LEU A 256 -1.72 -18.89 -15.45
CA LEU A 256 -2.59 -17.72 -15.24
C LEU A 256 -4.07 -18.00 -15.54
N GLN A 257 -4.36 -18.91 -16.49
CA GLN A 257 -5.73 -19.34 -16.73
C GLN A 257 -6.36 -20.03 -15.51
N ASN A 258 -5.57 -20.76 -14.73
CA ASN A 258 -6.03 -21.39 -13.50
C ASN A 258 -6.23 -20.40 -12.34
N LEU A 259 -5.46 -19.30 -12.30
CA LEU A 259 -5.51 -18.34 -11.20
C LEU A 259 -6.50 -17.19 -11.43
N CYS A 260 -6.56 -16.67 -12.64
CA CYS A 260 -7.38 -15.51 -12.98
C CYS A 260 -8.82 -15.90 -13.28
N ALA A 261 -9.79 -15.15 -12.81
CA ALA A 261 -11.21 -15.38 -13.11
C ALA A 261 -11.59 -15.01 -14.56
N ASN A 262 -10.85 -14.10 -15.20
CA ASN A 262 -11.05 -13.73 -16.61
C ASN A 262 -10.18 -14.60 -17.53
N ASP A 263 -10.44 -14.52 -18.84
CA ASP A 263 -9.73 -15.28 -19.87
C ASP A 263 -8.39 -14.59 -20.22
N MET A 264 -7.29 -15.32 -20.04
CA MET A 264 -5.93 -14.85 -20.33
C MET A 264 -5.46 -15.23 -21.73
N ASP A 265 -6.21 -16.09 -22.46
CA ASP A 265 -5.87 -16.46 -23.83
C ASP A 265 -6.40 -15.40 -24.82
N VAL A 266 -5.70 -14.30 -24.86
CA VAL A 266 -5.97 -13.14 -25.71
C VAL A 266 -4.74 -12.85 -26.57
N GLU A 267 -4.88 -12.06 -27.62
CA GLU A 267 -3.74 -11.69 -28.45
C GLU A 267 -2.67 -10.90 -27.69
N PRO A 268 -1.38 -11.05 -27.99
CA PRO A 268 -0.33 -10.20 -27.47
C PRO A 268 -0.65 -8.68 -27.63
N GLY A 269 -0.34 -7.90 -26.60
CA GLY A 269 -0.72 -6.49 -26.53
C GLY A 269 -2.11 -6.23 -25.94
N ARG A 270 -2.91 -7.27 -25.64
CA ARG A 270 -4.19 -7.09 -24.94
C ARG A 270 -3.97 -6.98 -23.43
N ILE A 271 -4.78 -6.11 -22.82
CA ILE A 271 -4.86 -5.92 -21.36
C ILE A 271 -6.19 -6.48 -20.89
N VAL A 272 -6.15 -7.34 -19.89
CA VAL A 272 -7.32 -7.96 -19.27
C VAL A 272 -7.40 -7.55 -17.81
N TYR A 273 -8.51 -6.94 -17.41
CA TYR A 273 -8.81 -6.71 -15.99
C TYR A 273 -9.43 -7.98 -15.42
N THR A 274 -8.93 -8.43 -14.29
CA THR A 274 -9.34 -9.70 -13.68
C THR A 274 -9.12 -9.69 -12.17
N GLN A 275 -9.79 -10.60 -11.48
CA GLN A 275 -9.52 -10.97 -10.10
C GLN A 275 -8.92 -12.37 -10.05
N MET A 276 -8.09 -12.64 -9.03
CA MET A 276 -7.82 -13.99 -8.54
C MET A 276 -8.73 -14.22 -7.33
N LEU A 277 -9.32 -15.39 -7.23
CA LEU A 277 -10.31 -15.68 -6.21
C LEU A 277 -9.79 -16.76 -5.24
N ASN A 278 -10.25 -16.70 -3.99
CA ASN A 278 -10.11 -17.82 -3.06
C ASN A 278 -11.14 -18.91 -3.34
N SER A 279 -11.09 -20.02 -2.61
CA SER A 279 -11.98 -21.17 -2.80
C SER A 279 -13.45 -20.84 -2.57
N ARG A 280 -13.74 -19.78 -1.82
CA ARG A 280 -15.10 -19.29 -1.50
C ARG A 280 -15.64 -18.26 -2.50
N GLY A 281 -14.86 -17.91 -3.53
CA GLY A 281 -15.22 -16.88 -4.51
C GLY A 281 -14.92 -15.44 -4.07
N GLY A 282 -14.25 -15.25 -2.93
CA GLY A 282 -13.77 -13.98 -2.44
C GLY A 282 -12.55 -13.49 -3.22
N ILE A 283 -12.34 -12.17 -3.28
CA ILE A 283 -11.33 -11.53 -4.11
C ILE A 283 -9.97 -11.54 -3.38
N GLU A 284 -9.03 -12.37 -3.84
CA GLU A 284 -7.65 -12.41 -3.31
C GLU A 284 -6.74 -11.35 -3.94
N CYS A 285 -6.85 -11.14 -5.26
CA CYS A 285 -6.09 -10.13 -5.98
C CYS A 285 -7.00 -9.40 -6.96
N ASP A 286 -6.79 -8.11 -7.11
CA ASP A 286 -7.47 -7.26 -8.09
C ASP A 286 -6.41 -6.61 -8.98
N LEU A 287 -6.40 -6.95 -10.28
CA LEU A 287 -5.25 -6.65 -11.14
C LEU A 287 -5.61 -6.50 -12.61
N THR A 288 -4.69 -5.90 -13.36
CA THR A 288 -4.66 -6.01 -14.81
C THR A 288 -3.53 -6.94 -15.26
N VAL A 289 -3.79 -7.73 -16.28
CA VAL A 289 -2.82 -8.62 -16.92
C VAL A 289 -2.65 -8.23 -18.38
N THR A 290 -1.43 -7.92 -18.78
CA THR A 290 -1.08 -7.65 -20.19
C THR A 290 -0.35 -8.84 -20.75
N ARG A 291 -0.86 -9.44 -21.84
CA ARG A 291 -0.11 -10.46 -22.59
C ARG A 291 0.96 -9.76 -23.43
N LEU A 292 2.24 -9.94 -23.07
CA LEU A 292 3.36 -9.34 -23.79
C LEU A 292 3.77 -10.16 -25.00
N SER A 293 3.71 -11.48 -24.88
CA SER A 293 3.99 -12.46 -25.93
C SER A 293 3.25 -13.76 -25.65
N ASP A 294 3.49 -14.79 -26.46
CA ASP A 294 2.89 -16.11 -26.24
C ASP A 294 3.24 -16.72 -24.87
N THR A 295 4.39 -16.36 -24.32
CA THR A 295 4.95 -16.94 -23.09
C THR A 295 5.27 -15.92 -22.00
N ALA A 296 4.87 -14.66 -22.16
CA ALA A 296 5.19 -13.59 -21.19
C ALA A 296 3.98 -12.71 -20.92
N PHE A 297 3.75 -12.45 -19.63
CA PHE A 297 2.67 -11.62 -19.12
C PHE A 297 3.20 -10.60 -18.11
N LEU A 298 2.59 -9.41 -18.08
CA LEU A 298 2.84 -8.39 -17.06
C LEU A 298 1.56 -8.19 -16.24
N LEU A 299 1.67 -8.40 -14.95
CA LEU A 299 0.61 -8.18 -13.98
C LEU A 299 0.87 -6.85 -13.28
N ILE A 300 -0.17 -6.03 -13.18
CA ILE A 300 -0.14 -4.76 -12.44
C ILE A 300 -1.09 -4.91 -11.25
N VAL A 301 -0.54 -4.71 -10.06
CA VAL A 301 -1.23 -4.87 -8.79
C VAL A 301 -1.07 -3.61 -7.92
N PRO A 302 -1.92 -3.39 -6.90
CA PRO A 302 -1.71 -2.30 -5.96
C PRO A 302 -0.36 -2.43 -5.26
N GLY A 303 0.36 -1.32 -5.10
CA GLY A 303 1.69 -1.35 -4.47
C GLY A 303 1.69 -1.85 -3.01
N ALA A 304 0.58 -1.69 -2.31
CA ALA A 304 0.41 -2.17 -0.94
C ALA A 304 0.33 -3.71 -0.86
N THR A 305 -0.31 -4.35 -1.84
CA THR A 305 -0.59 -5.80 -1.83
C THR A 305 0.46 -6.63 -2.57
N LEU A 306 1.45 -6.01 -3.20
CA LEU A 306 2.47 -6.68 -4.03
C LEU A 306 3.05 -7.96 -3.38
N GLN A 307 3.38 -7.92 -2.10
CA GLN A 307 3.97 -9.10 -1.43
C GLN A 307 2.93 -10.21 -1.21
N ARG A 308 1.68 -9.84 -0.90
CA ARG A 308 0.56 -10.77 -0.81
C ARG A 308 0.30 -11.44 -2.16
N ASP A 309 0.25 -10.66 -3.22
CA ASP A 309 -0.04 -11.15 -4.57
C ASP A 309 1.08 -12.05 -5.09
N LEU A 310 2.35 -11.69 -4.82
CA LEU A 310 3.51 -12.56 -5.10
C LEU A 310 3.44 -13.88 -4.31
N ALA A 311 3.04 -13.82 -3.04
CA ALA A 311 2.88 -15.02 -2.21
C ALA A 311 1.77 -15.92 -2.76
N TRP A 312 0.65 -15.33 -3.19
CA TRP A 312 -0.45 -16.06 -3.83
C TRP A 312 0.00 -16.79 -5.10
N LEU A 313 0.67 -16.08 -6.00
CA LEU A 313 1.22 -16.67 -7.23
C LEU A 313 2.19 -17.83 -6.93
N ARG A 314 3.14 -17.61 -6.01
CA ARG A 314 4.16 -18.62 -5.64
C ARG A 314 3.56 -19.83 -4.95
N ARG A 315 2.54 -19.65 -4.13
CA ARG A 315 1.85 -20.74 -3.43
C ARG A 315 1.19 -21.72 -4.39
N HIS A 316 0.70 -21.23 -5.52
CA HIS A 316 0.00 -22.03 -6.53
C HIS A 316 0.91 -22.48 -7.68
N LEU A 317 2.19 -22.16 -7.63
CA LEU A 317 3.18 -22.66 -8.57
C LEU A 317 3.62 -24.07 -8.15
N GLY A 318 3.32 -25.05 -8.99
CA GLY A 318 3.74 -26.46 -8.83
C GLY A 318 4.97 -26.77 -9.68
N ASP A 319 4.82 -27.74 -10.58
CA ASP A 319 5.88 -28.21 -11.48
C ASP A 319 5.88 -27.47 -12.84
N GLU A 320 5.04 -26.45 -13.00
CA GLU A 320 4.95 -25.64 -14.21
C GLU A 320 6.26 -24.90 -14.49
N PHE A 321 6.67 -24.85 -15.75
CA PHE A 321 7.81 -24.08 -16.18
C PHE A 321 7.45 -22.60 -16.29
N VAL A 322 7.40 -21.93 -15.14
CA VAL A 322 7.04 -20.52 -14.97
C VAL A 322 8.06 -19.81 -14.07
N VAL A 323 8.45 -18.61 -14.46
CA VAL A 323 9.28 -17.70 -13.65
C VAL A 323 8.43 -16.49 -13.26
N ILE A 324 8.36 -16.19 -11.97
CA ILE A 324 7.64 -15.05 -11.41
C ILE A 324 8.66 -14.05 -10.87
N THR A 325 8.71 -12.86 -11.47
CA THR A 325 9.71 -11.84 -11.16
C THR A 325 9.04 -10.52 -10.78
N ASP A 326 9.38 -9.97 -9.60
CA ASP A 326 9.06 -8.58 -9.25
C ASP A 326 9.95 -7.63 -10.04
N VAL A 327 9.38 -6.88 -10.97
CA VAL A 327 10.06 -5.88 -11.80
C VAL A 327 9.66 -4.44 -11.43
N THR A 328 9.05 -4.26 -10.26
CA THR A 328 8.50 -2.98 -9.80
C THR A 328 9.50 -1.82 -9.89
N ALA A 329 10.75 -2.05 -9.50
CA ALA A 329 11.77 -1.00 -9.51
C ALA A 329 12.36 -0.69 -10.90
N GLY A 330 12.12 -1.56 -11.89
CA GLY A 330 12.69 -1.41 -13.23
C GLY A 330 11.92 -0.45 -14.14
N GLU A 331 10.64 -0.23 -13.86
CA GLU A 331 9.75 0.62 -14.68
C GLU A 331 8.99 1.61 -13.80
N SER A 332 8.95 2.87 -14.23
CA SER A 332 8.04 3.87 -13.69
C SER A 332 6.69 3.81 -14.38
N VAL A 333 5.66 4.36 -13.76
CA VAL A 333 4.32 4.47 -14.35
C VAL A 333 3.86 5.92 -14.26
N LEU A 334 3.74 6.57 -15.41
CA LEU A 334 3.21 7.92 -15.55
C LEU A 334 1.82 7.84 -16.19
N CYS A 335 0.79 8.24 -15.44
CA CYS A 335 -0.59 8.18 -15.93
C CYS A 335 -1.03 9.53 -16.46
N VAL A 336 -1.34 9.59 -17.75
CA VAL A 336 -1.84 10.79 -18.45
C VAL A 336 -3.32 10.58 -18.69
N MET A 337 -4.17 11.29 -17.94
CA MET A 337 -5.62 11.03 -17.92
C MET A 337 -6.43 12.33 -17.98
N GLY A 338 -7.41 12.37 -18.87
CA GLY A 338 -8.31 13.51 -19.10
C GLY A 338 -8.68 13.69 -20.57
N PRO A 339 -9.66 14.55 -20.90
CA PRO A 339 -10.11 14.78 -22.28
C PRO A 339 -8.99 15.18 -23.24
N ASN A 340 -7.98 15.91 -22.75
CA ASN A 340 -6.86 16.40 -23.56
C ASN A 340 -5.66 15.43 -23.59
N ALA A 341 -5.73 14.26 -22.91
CA ALA A 341 -4.63 13.31 -22.84
C ALA A 341 -4.10 12.90 -24.23
N ARG A 342 -5.01 12.65 -25.20
CA ARG A 342 -4.63 12.32 -26.57
C ARG A 342 -3.88 13.44 -27.26
N ASN A 343 -4.38 14.67 -27.15
CA ASN A 343 -3.77 15.84 -27.81
C ASN A 343 -2.36 16.09 -27.27
N LEU A 344 -2.19 15.96 -25.97
CA LEU A 344 -0.89 16.07 -25.31
C LEU A 344 0.09 14.99 -25.83
N LEU A 345 -0.31 13.72 -25.80
CA LEU A 345 0.56 12.63 -26.25
C LEU A 345 0.90 12.74 -27.72
N GLN A 346 -0.06 13.14 -28.57
CA GLN A 346 0.16 13.34 -30.00
C GLN A 346 1.13 14.49 -30.29
N ALA A 347 1.23 15.50 -29.43
CA ALA A 347 2.14 16.63 -29.61
C ALA A 347 3.62 16.25 -29.40
N ILE A 348 3.90 15.20 -28.63
CA ILE A 348 5.27 14.79 -28.25
C ILE A 348 5.65 13.38 -28.75
N SER A 349 4.80 12.77 -29.56
CA SER A 349 4.99 11.40 -30.06
C SER A 349 4.64 11.33 -31.55
N PRO A 350 5.44 10.62 -32.35
CA PRO A 350 5.11 10.35 -33.78
C PRO A 350 4.03 9.25 -33.90
N ASN A 351 3.69 8.54 -32.81
CA ASN A 351 2.74 7.44 -32.86
C ASN A 351 1.29 7.96 -32.95
N ASP A 352 0.41 7.16 -33.53
CA ASP A 352 -1.03 7.46 -33.65
C ASP A 352 -1.78 6.97 -32.38
N PHE A 353 -2.41 7.90 -31.66
CA PHE A 353 -3.24 7.65 -30.48
C PHE A 353 -4.75 7.64 -30.78
N SER A 354 -5.16 7.53 -32.05
CA SER A 354 -6.56 7.35 -32.42
C SER A 354 -7.16 6.08 -31.80
N ASN A 355 -8.50 5.99 -31.79
CA ASN A 355 -9.17 4.81 -31.28
C ASN A 355 -8.88 3.56 -32.10
N GLU A 356 -8.67 3.74 -33.39
CA GLU A 356 -8.37 2.70 -34.38
C GLU A 356 -6.94 2.18 -34.19
N ALA A 357 -5.99 3.09 -34.06
CA ALA A 357 -4.58 2.74 -33.93
C ALA A 357 -4.25 2.20 -32.53
N HIS A 358 -4.89 2.73 -31.48
CA HIS A 358 -4.65 2.32 -30.11
C HIS A 358 -5.99 2.08 -29.37
N PRO A 359 -6.67 0.94 -29.56
CA PRO A 359 -7.95 0.62 -28.94
C PRO A 359 -7.86 0.52 -27.42
N PHE A 360 -8.96 0.78 -26.70
CA PHE A 360 -9.06 0.58 -25.26
C PHE A 360 -8.73 -0.86 -24.86
N GLY A 361 -8.00 -1.04 -23.77
CA GLY A 361 -7.55 -2.35 -23.28
C GLY A 361 -6.42 -2.94 -24.13
N THR A 362 -5.59 -2.09 -24.75
CA THR A 362 -4.39 -2.52 -25.46
C THR A 362 -3.14 -1.80 -24.97
N ALA A 363 -2.01 -2.47 -25.11
CA ALA A 363 -0.67 -1.96 -24.81
C ALA A 363 0.15 -1.89 -26.09
N LYS A 364 0.88 -0.79 -26.30
CA LYS A 364 1.80 -0.60 -27.41
C LYS A 364 3.07 0.09 -26.98
N GLU A 365 4.17 -0.26 -27.61
CA GLU A 365 5.40 0.52 -27.52
C GLU A 365 5.25 1.82 -28.33
N ILE A 366 5.65 2.91 -27.74
CA ILE A 366 5.56 4.27 -28.31
C ILE A 366 6.83 5.05 -28.02
N GLU A 367 7.06 6.10 -28.77
CA GLU A 367 8.08 7.10 -28.56
C GLU A 367 7.47 8.33 -27.84
N ILE A 368 8.13 8.83 -26.80
CA ILE A 368 7.77 10.08 -26.11
C ILE A 368 9.00 10.94 -25.97
N GLY A 369 9.05 12.07 -26.72
CA GLY A 369 10.28 12.84 -26.87
C GLY A 369 11.40 11.95 -27.45
N MET A 370 12.50 11.79 -26.69
CA MET A 370 13.59 10.86 -27.04
C MET A 370 13.52 9.53 -26.26
N GLY A 371 12.47 9.32 -25.49
CA GLY A 371 12.29 8.11 -24.68
C GLY A 371 11.35 7.09 -25.32
N LEU A 372 11.42 5.88 -24.83
CA LEU A 372 10.49 4.79 -25.16
C LEU A 372 9.58 4.48 -23.97
N ALA A 373 8.32 4.20 -24.24
CA ALA A 373 7.36 3.78 -23.24
C ALA A 373 6.46 2.67 -23.80
N ARG A 374 6.02 1.76 -22.93
CA ARG A 374 4.87 0.92 -23.23
C ARG A 374 3.61 1.62 -22.73
N ALA A 375 2.79 2.09 -23.63
CA ALA A 375 1.54 2.79 -23.31
C ALA A 375 0.39 1.79 -23.20
N HIS A 376 -0.22 1.72 -22.02
CA HIS A 376 -1.43 0.96 -21.75
C HIS A 376 -2.64 1.89 -21.86
N ARG A 377 -3.54 1.65 -22.80
CA ARG A 377 -4.76 2.43 -22.92
C ARG A 377 -5.81 1.91 -21.96
N VAL A 378 -5.70 2.35 -20.73
CA VAL A 378 -6.60 2.09 -19.61
C VAL A 378 -6.77 3.35 -18.79
N THR A 379 -7.72 3.35 -17.86
CA THR A 379 -7.96 4.48 -16.95
C THR A 379 -8.45 3.99 -15.61
N TYR A 380 -8.02 4.66 -14.55
CA TYR A 380 -8.57 4.46 -13.21
C TYR A 380 -9.34 5.70 -12.70
N VAL A 381 -9.41 6.75 -13.50
CA VAL A 381 -10.20 7.97 -13.20
C VAL A 381 -11.48 8.08 -14.02
N GLY A 382 -11.67 7.18 -15.01
CA GLY A 382 -12.86 7.13 -15.86
C GLY A 382 -12.90 8.17 -16.97
N GLU A 383 -11.77 8.81 -17.26
CA GLU A 383 -11.57 9.68 -18.43
C GLU A 383 -10.67 8.99 -19.47
N LEU A 384 -10.57 9.56 -20.66
CA LEU A 384 -9.59 9.12 -21.66
C LEU A 384 -8.18 9.14 -21.06
N GLY A 385 -7.41 8.05 -21.23
CA GLY A 385 -6.10 8.02 -20.60
C GLY A 385 -5.19 6.90 -21.07
N TRP A 386 -3.94 7.04 -20.69
CA TRP A 386 -2.88 6.05 -20.85
C TRP A 386 -2.01 5.98 -19.59
N GLU A 387 -1.61 4.78 -19.24
CA GLU A 387 -0.52 4.52 -18.31
C GLU A 387 0.74 4.27 -19.13
N LEU A 388 1.76 5.09 -18.91
CA LEU A 388 3.04 5.01 -19.62
C LEU A 388 4.04 4.28 -18.73
N TYR A 389 4.40 3.07 -19.11
CA TYR A 389 5.44 2.27 -18.46
C TYR A 389 6.77 2.61 -19.08
N VAL A 390 7.61 3.29 -18.33
CA VAL A 390 8.89 3.84 -18.76
C VAL A 390 10.02 3.23 -17.97
N SER A 391 11.09 2.84 -18.60
CA SER A 391 12.29 2.37 -17.89
C SER A 391 12.80 3.48 -16.94
N SER A 392 13.27 3.06 -15.76
CA SER A 392 13.60 3.99 -14.67
C SER A 392 14.64 5.06 -15.05
N ASP A 393 15.54 4.73 -15.96
CA ASP A 393 16.59 5.64 -16.47
C ASP A 393 16.08 6.70 -17.45
N GLN A 394 14.92 6.48 -18.10
CA GLN A 394 14.31 7.42 -19.03
C GLN A 394 13.16 8.22 -18.42
N THR A 395 12.73 7.89 -17.22
CA THR A 395 11.53 8.46 -16.59
C THR A 395 11.62 9.97 -16.44
N ALA A 396 12.75 10.52 -16.05
CA ALA A 396 12.93 11.96 -15.88
C ALA A 396 12.71 12.71 -17.19
N HIS A 397 13.31 12.22 -18.29
CA HIS A 397 13.14 12.82 -19.62
C HIS A 397 11.68 12.78 -20.10
N VAL A 398 11.01 11.63 -19.97
CA VAL A 398 9.61 11.49 -20.37
C VAL A 398 8.69 12.39 -19.53
N PHE A 399 8.95 12.50 -18.24
CA PHE A 399 8.21 13.40 -17.35
C PHE A 399 8.36 14.87 -17.78
N GLU A 400 9.59 15.31 -18.04
CA GLU A 400 9.88 16.68 -18.49
C GLU A 400 9.16 16.99 -19.84
N ALA A 401 9.23 16.07 -20.80
CA ALA A 401 8.54 16.22 -22.09
C ALA A 401 7.01 16.35 -21.92
N LEU A 402 6.42 15.58 -21.00
CA LEU A 402 5.00 15.65 -20.66
C LEU A 402 4.62 16.98 -19.99
N VAL A 403 5.43 17.46 -19.06
CA VAL A 403 5.17 18.71 -18.33
C VAL A 403 5.32 19.92 -19.25
N ASP A 404 6.38 19.96 -20.07
CA ASP A 404 6.65 21.06 -20.99
C ASP A 404 5.53 21.23 -22.03
N ALA A 405 5.14 20.14 -22.69
CA ALA A 405 4.04 20.16 -23.65
C ALA A 405 2.67 20.32 -22.97
N GLY A 406 2.57 19.88 -21.73
CA GLY A 406 1.33 19.91 -20.96
C GLY A 406 0.77 21.30 -20.69
N ALA A 407 1.63 22.32 -20.66
CA ALA A 407 1.24 23.71 -20.42
C ALA A 407 0.16 24.17 -21.43
N ASP A 408 0.29 23.81 -22.72
CA ASP A 408 -0.66 24.17 -23.77
C ASP A 408 -1.95 23.35 -23.75
N HIS A 409 -1.99 22.28 -22.96
CA HIS A 409 -3.13 21.35 -22.87
C HIS A 409 -3.87 21.42 -21.52
N GLY A 410 -3.46 22.33 -20.61
CA GLY A 410 -4.06 22.49 -19.28
C GLY A 410 -3.68 21.37 -18.32
N LEU A 411 -2.48 20.80 -18.47
CA LEU A 411 -1.97 19.76 -17.60
C LEU A 411 -1.82 20.24 -16.15
N LYS A 412 -2.26 19.40 -15.22
CA LYS A 412 -1.94 19.51 -13.80
C LYS A 412 -1.26 18.24 -13.33
N LEU A 413 -0.24 18.41 -12.49
CA LEU A 413 0.25 17.31 -11.66
C LEU A 413 -0.82 16.99 -10.62
N CYS A 414 -1.15 15.73 -10.48
CA CYS A 414 -2.24 15.27 -9.63
C CYS A 414 -1.76 14.20 -8.66
N GLY A 415 -2.24 14.32 -7.42
CA GLY A 415 -1.90 13.39 -6.36
C GLY A 415 -2.94 12.27 -6.18
N LEU A 416 -2.62 11.34 -5.28
CA LEU A 416 -3.46 10.16 -5.04
C LEU A 416 -4.82 10.49 -4.40
N HIS A 417 -4.93 11.61 -3.67
CA HIS A 417 -6.25 12.06 -3.16
C HIS A 417 -7.18 12.41 -4.32
N THR A 418 -6.65 13.00 -5.39
CA THR A 418 -7.40 13.28 -6.62
C THR A 418 -7.73 12.00 -7.38
N LEU A 419 -6.79 11.06 -7.49
CA LEU A 419 -7.05 9.76 -8.10
C LEU A 419 -8.23 9.07 -7.41
N ASP A 420 -8.22 9.04 -6.08
CA ASP A 420 -9.27 8.39 -5.27
C ASP A 420 -10.63 9.06 -5.44
N SER A 421 -10.70 10.39 -5.43
CA SER A 421 -11.95 11.11 -5.66
C SER A 421 -12.49 10.90 -7.08
N CYS A 422 -11.62 10.84 -8.09
CA CYS A 422 -12.02 10.58 -9.47
C CYS A 422 -12.52 9.13 -9.68
N ARG A 423 -11.82 8.13 -9.14
CA ARG A 423 -12.19 6.72 -9.33
C ARG A 423 -13.53 6.39 -8.68
N ILE A 424 -13.80 6.93 -7.48
CA ILE A 424 -15.03 6.64 -6.73
C ILE A 424 -16.28 7.19 -7.42
N GLU A 425 -16.19 8.33 -8.10
CA GLU A 425 -17.28 8.88 -8.92
C GLU A 425 -17.68 7.96 -10.07
N LYS A 426 -16.77 7.13 -10.55
CA LYS A 426 -16.98 6.15 -11.63
C LYS A 426 -17.25 4.74 -11.08
N ALA A 427 -17.37 4.61 -9.76
CA ALA A 427 -17.53 3.33 -9.06
C ALA A 427 -16.42 2.31 -9.40
N PHE A 428 -15.20 2.76 -9.63
CA PHE A 428 -14.03 1.89 -9.73
C PHE A 428 -13.58 1.47 -8.33
N ARG A 429 -13.46 0.16 -8.12
CA ARG A 429 -13.14 -0.44 -6.82
C ARG A 429 -11.67 -0.28 -6.52
N HIS A 430 -11.36 -0.18 -5.23
CA HIS A 430 -10.01 -0.16 -4.70
C HIS A 430 -9.87 -1.30 -3.70
N PHE A 431 -9.03 -2.27 -4.03
CA PHE A 431 -8.76 -3.42 -3.15
C PHE A 431 -8.11 -2.95 -1.84
N GLY A 432 -8.64 -3.45 -0.71
CA GLY A 432 -8.25 -3.03 0.63
C GLY A 432 -8.98 -1.79 1.15
N HIS A 433 -9.91 -1.21 0.36
CA HIS A 433 -10.78 -0.08 0.76
C HIS A 433 -12.26 -0.38 0.55
N ASP A 434 -12.64 -0.68 -0.70
CA ASP A 434 -14.05 -0.94 -1.07
C ASP A 434 -14.34 -2.44 -1.17
N ILE A 435 -13.32 -3.23 -1.47
CA ILE A 435 -13.39 -4.68 -1.64
C ILE A 435 -12.21 -5.35 -0.93
N THR A 436 -12.48 -6.53 -0.37
CA THR A 436 -11.53 -7.39 0.35
C THR A 436 -11.69 -8.85 -0.09
N ASP A 437 -11.02 -9.78 0.58
CA ASP A 437 -11.14 -11.22 0.34
C ASP A 437 -12.44 -11.84 0.89
N GLU A 438 -13.26 -11.06 1.60
CA GLU A 438 -14.62 -11.43 2.00
C GLU A 438 -15.65 -11.08 0.92
N ASP A 439 -15.34 -10.13 0.02
CA ASP A 439 -16.26 -9.70 -1.02
C ASP A 439 -16.32 -10.71 -2.16
N HIS A 440 -17.51 -11.22 -2.43
CA HIS A 440 -17.74 -12.06 -3.58
C HIS A 440 -17.69 -11.23 -4.87
N VAL A 441 -17.00 -11.72 -5.89
CA VAL A 441 -16.74 -10.97 -7.13
C VAL A 441 -18.03 -10.46 -7.82
N LEU A 442 -19.15 -11.19 -7.71
CA LEU A 442 -20.44 -10.75 -8.26
C LEU A 442 -21.10 -9.67 -7.41
N GLU A 443 -21.02 -9.74 -6.08
CA GLU A 443 -21.52 -8.72 -5.15
C GLU A 443 -20.75 -7.42 -5.30
N ALA A 444 -19.43 -7.51 -5.55
CA ALA A 444 -18.59 -6.36 -5.90
C ALA A 444 -18.96 -5.72 -7.25
N GLY A 445 -19.87 -6.32 -8.04
CA GLY A 445 -20.27 -5.85 -9.37
C GLY A 445 -19.19 -6.06 -10.43
N LEU A 446 -18.28 -7.02 -10.24
CA LEU A 446 -17.16 -7.34 -11.13
C LEU A 446 -17.42 -8.57 -12.01
N GLY A 447 -18.66 -9.03 -12.10
CA GLY A 447 -19.04 -10.19 -12.92
C GLY A 447 -18.66 -10.09 -14.40
N PHE A 448 -18.48 -8.88 -14.95
CA PHE A 448 -17.99 -8.68 -16.32
C PHE A 448 -16.53 -9.17 -16.51
N ALA A 449 -15.74 -9.19 -15.42
CA ALA A 449 -14.36 -9.66 -15.39
C ALA A 449 -14.22 -11.16 -15.06
N VAL A 450 -15.35 -11.91 -15.03
CA VAL A 450 -15.37 -13.36 -14.79
C VAL A 450 -15.82 -14.10 -16.04
N LYS A 451 -15.08 -15.13 -16.45
CA LYS A 451 -15.35 -15.95 -17.63
C LYS A 451 -15.47 -17.43 -17.26
N THR A 452 -16.59 -17.82 -16.66
CA THR A 452 -16.83 -19.21 -16.22
C THR A 452 -16.77 -20.25 -17.35
N LYS A 453 -16.92 -19.82 -18.61
CA LYS A 453 -16.88 -20.70 -19.80
C LYS A 453 -15.46 -20.99 -20.31
N LYS A 454 -14.42 -20.35 -19.78
CA LYS A 454 -13.04 -20.60 -20.22
C LYS A 454 -12.43 -21.92 -19.74
N GLY A 455 -13.08 -22.59 -18.79
CA GLY A 455 -12.61 -23.80 -18.12
C GLY A 455 -12.49 -23.63 -16.63
N GLU A 456 -11.70 -24.48 -15.99
CA GLU A 456 -11.50 -24.47 -14.54
C GLU A 456 -10.56 -23.33 -14.12
N PHE A 457 -10.85 -22.73 -12.95
CA PHE A 457 -10.00 -21.79 -12.23
C PHE A 457 -10.37 -21.78 -10.73
N ILE A 458 -9.47 -21.32 -9.90
CA ILE A 458 -9.69 -21.26 -8.44
C ILE A 458 -10.90 -20.35 -8.13
N GLY A 459 -11.83 -20.84 -7.31
CA GLY A 459 -13.04 -20.12 -6.91
C GLY A 459 -14.20 -20.20 -7.91
N ARG A 460 -14.04 -20.87 -9.07
CA ARG A 460 -15.08 -20.96 -10.10
C ARG A 460 -16.42 -21.52 -9.59
N ASP A 461 -16.37 -22.60 -8.81
CA ASP A 461 -17.59 -23.28 -8.34
C ASP A 461 -18.35 -22.46 -7.29
N ALA A 462 -17.70 -21.47 -6.69
CA ALA A 462 -18.31 -20.54 -5.75
C ALA A 462 -18.97 -19.34 -6.45
N VAL A 463 -18.64 -19.06 -7.73
CA VAL A 463 -19.19 -17.98 -8.55
C VAL A 463 -20.40 -18.46 -9.35
#